data_d74acf4d1a279f690c0644768139fdc9
#
_entry.id   d74acf4d1a279f690c0644768139fdc9
#
_cell.length_a   1.000
_cell.length_b   1.000
_cell.length_c   1.000
_cell.angle_alpha   90.00
_cell.angle_beta   90.00
_cell.angle_gamma   90.00
#
_symmetry.space_group_name_H-M   'P 1'
#
loop_
_entity.id
_entity.type
_entity.pdbx_description
1 polymer ?
#
loop_
_entity_poly.entity_id
_entity_poly.type
_entity_poly.pdbx_seq_one_letter_code
_entity_poly.pdbx_strand_id
1 'polypeptide(L)'
;MSCDPPVDDADVPRFWRELGLPGLVDVHVHFLPAPVQAKVWAYFEAAETHYGAAWPVHYPLPEDERLAVLSRLGVRAFPTLPYPHKPGMAAWLNDWSHDFAAAHPQVLSSATFFPEPEAPHYVAEALDRGVRVFKVHVQVGAFDPRDPLLDPVWARLAETGTPVVIHCGSGPLRGEHTGPAPMTGLLERHPRLQLVIAHLGMPEYREFLDLAERYERVHLDTTMFATDFTERLMPFDPGDRPRLGALRDRVLLGSDFPSIPYPYAEQLAALARLDLGDDWLRAVLWHNGARLFGVAA
;
A
#
# COMPACT_ATOMS: atom_id res chain seq x y z
N MET A 1 28.89 -5.83 5.98
CA MET A 1 28.79 -6.59 4.69
C MET A 1 27.36 -6.39 4.25
N SER A 2 27.13 -5.83 3.07
CA SER A 2 25.77 -5.67 2.51
C SER A 2 25.22 -7.05 2.18
N CYS A 3 23.97 -7.34 2.57
CA CYS A 3 23.32 -8.60 2.20
C CYS A 3 23.11 -8.63 0.69
N ASP A 4 23.40 -9.76 0.05
CA ASP A 4 23.14 -9.92 -1.37
C ASP A 4 21.62 -9.88 -1.64
N PRO A 5 21.14 -9.05 -2.59
CA PRO A 5 19.71 -8.96 -2.90
C PRO A 5 19.18 -10.32 -3.40
N PRO A 6 17.86 -10.60 -3.19
CA PRO A 6 17.28 -11.83 -3.69
C PRO A 6 17.21 -11.81 -5.23
N VAL A 7 17.46 -12.96 -5.87
CA VAL A 7 17.37 -13.12 -7.32
C VAL A 7 15.99 -13.66 -7.72
N ASP A 8 15.43 -14.52 -6.89
CA ASP A 8 14.09 -15.08 -7.05
C ASP A 8 13.36 -15.22 -5.70
N ASP A 9 12.10 -15.65 -5.72
CA ASP A 9 11.27 -15.77 -4.52
C ASP A 9 11.82 -16.79 -3.50
N ALA A 10 12.60 -17.78 -3.92
CA ALA A 10 13.22 -18.75 -3.01
C ALA A 10 14.33 -18.11 -2.15
N ASP A 11 14.96 -17.05 -2.65
CA ASP A 11 15.99 -16.29 -1.94
C ASP A 11 15.43 -15.33 -0.88
N VAL A 12 14.17 -14.93 -0.97
CA VAL A 12 13.56 -13.94 -0.08
C VAL A 12 13.73 -14.31 1.40
N PRO A 13 13.50 -15.58 1.83
CA PRO A 13 13.72 -15.96 3.23
C PRO A 13 15.19 -15.87 3.67
N ARG A 14 16.16 -16.10 2.79
CA ARG A 14 17.58 -15.90 3.08
C ARG A 14 17.85 -14.43 3.32
N PHE A 15 17.40 -13.57 2.43
CA PHE A 15 17.65 -12.11 2.46
C PHE A 15 17.21 -11.46 3.77
N TRP A 16 15.95 -11.62 4.20
CA TRP A 16 15.51 -11.00 5.44
C TRP A 16 16.16 -11.62 6.69
N ARG A 17 16.53 -12.93 6.67
CA ARG A 17 17.28 -13.54 7.79
C ARG A 17 18.70 -12.98 7.92
N GLU A 18 19.41 -12.77 6.81
CA GLU A 18 20.73 -12.14 6.79
C GLU A 18 20.68 -10.71 7.34
N LEU A 19 19.58 -9.99 7.11
CA LEU A 19 19.29 -8.71 7.75
C LEU A 19 18.94 -8.84 9.26
N GLY A 20 18.80 -10.04 9.81
CA GLY A 20 18.44 -10.29 11.20
C GLY A 20 16.96 -10.02 11.50
N LEU A 21 16.09 -10.06 10.50
CA LEU A 21 14.66 -9.81 10.66
C LEU A 21 13.89 -11.11 10.98
N PRO A 22 12.75 -11.04 11.68
CA PRO A 22 11.89 -12.21 11.94
C PRO A 22 10.99 -12.58 10.75
N GLY A 23 10.96 -11.73 9.73
CA GLY A 23 10.13 -11.83 8.52
C GLY A 23 9.91 -10.48 7.88
N LEU A 24 8.82 -10.36 7.12
CA LEU A 24 8.41 -9.14 6.43
C LEU A 24 7.04 -8.67 6.94
N VAL A 25 6.82 -7.34 6.97
CA VAL A 25 5.50 -6.73 7.12
C VAL A 25 5.21 -5.97 5.84
N ASP A 26 4.29 -6.50 5.05
CA ASP A 26 3.89 -5.91 3.77
C ASP A 26 2.60 -5.11 3.96
N VAL A 27 2.68 -3.78 3.84
CA VAL A 27 1.55 -2.90 4.13
C VAL A 27 0.60 -2.72 2.95
N HIS A 28 0.93 -3.29 1.78
CA HIS A 28 0.17 -3.09 0.55
C HIS A 28 -0.02 -4.41 -0.21
N VAL A 29 -0.96 -5.20 0.26
CA VAL A 29 -1.37 -6.48 -0.34
C VAL A 29 -2.87 -6.44 -0.61
N HIS A 30 -3.28 -7.07 -1.70
CA HIS A 30 -4.69 -7.15 -2.09
C HIS A 30 -5.23 -8.57 -2.02
N PHE A 31 -6.24 -8.76 -1.17
CA PHE A 31 -7.17 -9.87 -1.24
C PHE A 31 -8.58 -9.28 -1.38
N LEU A 32 -9.34 -9.80 -2.33
CA LEU A 32 -10.65 -9.28 -2.70
C LEU A 32 -11.64 -10.45 -2.85
N PRO A 33 -12.96 -10.21 -2.66
CA PRO A 33 -13.96 -11.21 -3.01
C PRO A 33 -13.73 -11.75 -4.41
N ALA A 34 -13.85 -13.06 -4.61
CA ALA A 34 -13.50 -13.73 -5.87
C ALA A 34 -14.07 -13.06 -7.13
N PRO A 35 -15.35 -12.60 -7.16
CA PRO A 35 -15.90 -11.90 -8.34
C PRO A 35 -15.22 -10.53 -8.60
N VAL A 36 -14.75 -9.84 -7.55
CA VAL A 36 -14.03 -8.57 -7.69
C VAL A 36 -12.61 -8.84 -8.17
N GLN A 37 -11.92 -9.82 -7.58
CA GLN A 37 -10.58 -10.24 -7.99
C GLN A 37 -10.53 -10.61 -9.48
N ALA A 38 -11.50 -11.38 -9.95
CA ALA A 38 -11.59 -11.75 -11.37
C ALA A 38 -11.71 -10.52 -12.29
N LYS A 39 -12.49 -9.50 -11.89
CA LYS A 39 -12.62 -8.25 -12.66
C LYS A 39 -11.33 -7.43 -12.65
N VAL A 40 -10.62 -7.38 -11.51
CA VAL A 40 -9.33 -6.69 -11.40
C VAL A 40 -8.31 -7.34 -12.33
N TRP A 41 -8.22 -8.67 -12.37
CA TRP A 41 -7.29 -9.35 -13.27
C TRP A 41 -7.65 -9.18 -14.74
N ALA A 42 -8.94 -9.26 -15.10
CA ALA A 42 -9.38 -8.95 -16.46
C ALA A 42 -9.04 -7.52 -16.91
N TYR A 43 -9.02 -6.56 -15.97
CA TYR A 43 -8.57 -5.20 -16.24
C TYR A 43 -7.06 -5.14 -16.52
N PHE A 44 -6.25 -5.89 -15.77
CA PHE A 44 -4.79 -6.00 -16.02
C PHE A 44 -4.46 -6.78 -17.30
N GLU A 45 -5.26 -7.78 -17.68
CA GLU A 45 -5.12 -8.45 -18.99
C GLU A 45 -5.27 -7.47 -20.17
N ALA A 46 -6.08 -6.42 -20.01
CA ALA A 46 -6.25 -5.34 -20.98
C ALA A 46 -5.30 -4.14 -20.76
N ALA A 47 -4.27 -4.27 -19.92
CA ALA A 47 -3.41 -3.17 -19.49
C ALA A 47 -2.69 -2.47 -20.64
N GLU A 48 -2.29 -3.20 -21.69
CA GLU A 48 -1.66 -2.60 -22.87
C GLU A 48 -2.59 -1.56 -23.54
N THR A 49 -3.89 -1.83 -23.56
CA THR A 49 -4.90 -0.88 -24.08
C THR A 49 -5.10 0.29 -23.11
N HIS A 50 -5.06 0.05 -21.80
CA HIS A 50 -5.34 1.07 -20.79
C HIS A 50 -4.13 1.94 -20.47
N TYR A 51 -2.94 1.33 -20.39
CA TYR A 51 -1.70 1.95 -19.87
C TYR A 51 -0.61 2.09 -20.92
N GLY A 52 -0.78 1.53 -22.12
CA GLY A 52 0.25 1.48 -23.16
C GLY A 52 1.41 0.54 -22.84
N ALA A 53 1.25 -0.31 -21.81
CA ALA A 53 2.25 -1.29 -21.40
C ALA A 53 1.57 -2.60 -20.96
N ALA A 54 2.12 -3.74 -21.37
CA ALA A 54 1.65 -5.04 -20.93
C ALA A 54 1.89 -5.21 -19.41
N TRP A 55 0.90 -5.81 -18.73
CA TRP A 55 0.93 -6.05 -17.29
C TRP A 55 0.61 -7.53 -16.99
N PRO A 56 1.54 -8.45 -17.27
CA PRO A 56 1.30 -9.87 -17.01
C PRO A 56 1.33 -10.12 -15.50
N VAL A 57 0.16 -10.30 -14.88
CA VAL A 57 0.06 -10.60 -13.44
C VAL A 57 0.88 -11.86 -13.14
N HIS A 58 1.85 -11.76 -12.21
CA HIS A 58 2.76 -12.86 -11.92
C HIS A 58 2.14 -13.93 -11.01
N TYR A 59 1.17 -13.55 -10.14
CA TYR A 59 0.50 -14.46 -9.20
C TYR A 59 -1.00 -14.60 -9.45
N PRO A 60 -1.45 -15.04 -10.65
CA PRO A 60 -2.87 -15.27 -10.94
C PRO A 60 -3.31 -16.61 -10.34
N LEU A 61 -3.09 -16.80 -9.05
CA LEU A 61 -3.26 -18.05 -8.31
C LEU A 61 -4.57 -18.04 -7.51
N PRO A 62 -5.13 -19.20 -7.16
CA PRO A 62 -6.18 -19.34 -6.17
C PRO A 62 -5.81 -18.68 -4.82
N GLU A 63 -6.83 -18.35 -4.03
CA GLU A 63 -6.66 -17.59 -2.78
C GLU A 63 -5.74 -18.30 -1.78
N ASP A 64 -5.93 -19.60 -1.57
CA ASP A 64 -5.13 -20.43 -0.70
C ASP A 64 -3.66 -20.54 -1.14
N GLU A 65 -3.44 -20.64 -2.45
CA GLU A 65 -2.09 -20.64 -3.01
C GLU A 65 -1.40 -19.28 -2.84
N ARG A 66 -2.12 -18.16 -2.98
CA ARG A 66 -1.58 -16.81 -2.73
C ARG A 66 -1.18 -16.64 -1.26
N LEU A 67 -2.00 -17.12 -0.33
CA LEU A 67 -1.68 -17.15 1.10
C LEU A 67 -0.42 -18.00 1.38
N ALA A 68 -0.31 -19.15 0.71
CA ALA A 68 0.85 -20.02 0.83
C ALA A 68 2.12 -19.36 0.25
N VAL A 69 2.01 -18.60 -0.84
CA VAL A 69 3.13 -17.80 -1.39
C VAL A 69 3.63 -16.81 -0.34
N LEU A 70 2.77 -15.95 0.20
CA LEU A 70 3.16 -14.94 1.21
C LEU A 70 3.79 -15.61 2.45
N SER A 71 3.26 -16.74 2.89
CA SER A 71 3.83 -17.52 3.99
C SER A 71 5.24 -18.02 3.68
N ARG A 72 5.48 -18.56 2.47
CA ARG A 72 6.81 -19.03 2.04
C ARG A 72 7.82 -17.89 1.92
N LEU A 73 7.38 -16.71 1.47
CA LEU A 73 8.20 -15.50 1.42
C LEU A 73 8.59 -14.98 2.81
N GLY A 74 7.87 -15.41 3.86
CA GLY A 74 8.09 -14.95 5.23
C GLY A 74 7.34 -13.65 5.57
N VAL A 75 6.28 -13.33 4.82
CA VAL A 75 5.38 -12.21 5.16
C VAL A 75 4.55 -12.60 6.37
N ARG A 76 4.79 -11.92 7.50
CA ARG A 76 4.19 -12.23 8.80
C ARG A 76 2.88 -11.48 9.04
N ALA A 77 2.74 -10.32 8.43
CA ALA A 77 1.55 -9.50 8.55
C ALA A 77 1.32 -8.69 7.27
N PHE A 78 0.06 -8.64 6.84
CA PHE A 78 -0.37 -7.87 5.67
C PHE A 78 -1.88 -7.59 5.74
N PRO A 79 -2.38 -6.48 5.17
CA PRO A 79 -3.80 -6.17 5.04
C PRO A 79 -4.41 -6.76 3.76
N THR A 80 -5.74 -6.77 3.65
CA THR A 80 -6.45 -7.13 2.41
C THR A 80 -6.63 -5.96 1.44
N LEU A 81 -6.59 -4.74 1.94
CA LEU A 81 -6.75 -3.46 1.24
C LEU A 81 -7.88 -3.43 0.19
N PRO A 82 -9.14 -3.71 0.56
CA PRO A 82 -10.26 -3.58 -0.36
C PRO A 82 -10.50 -2.09 -0.70
N TYR A 83 -11.02 -1.83 -1.90
CA TYR A 83 -11.40 -0.46 -2.30
C TYR A 83 -12.64 -0.47 -3.21
N PRO A 84 -13.61 0.44 -2.98
CA PRO A 84 -14.80 0.56 -3.79
C PRO A 84 -14.54 1.41 -5.04
N HIS A 85 -15.28 1.13 -6.11
CA HIS A 85 -15.29 1.94 -7.33
C HIS A 85 -16.63 2.66 -7.56
N LYS A 86 -17.57 2.52 -6.63
CA LYS A 86 -18.90 3.17 -6.67
C LYS A 86 -19.56 3.17 -5.30
N PRO A 87 -20.57 4.02 -5.07
CA PRO A 87 -21.35 4.01 -3.83
C PRO A 87 -21.99 2.64 -3.53
N GLY A 88 -22.20 2.36 -2.24
CA GLY A 88 -22.86 1.15 -1.74
C GLY A 88 -21.98 -0.11 -1.76
N MET A 89 -20.68 0.01 -2.06
CA MET A 89 -19.77 -1.13 -2.04
C MET A 89 -18.94 -1.24 -0.74
N ALA A 90 -18.68 -0.12 -0.09
CA ALA A 90 -17.70 -0.08 0.99
C ALA A 90 -18.09 -0.96 2.18
N ALA A 91 -19.32 -0.87 2.67
CA ALA A 91 -19.79 -1.65 3.81
C ALA A 91 -19.68 -3.17 3.56
N TRP A 92 -20.11 -3.64 2.37
CA TRP A 92 -19.97 -5.04 1.99
C TRP A 92 -18.52 -5.51 1.91
N LEU A 93 -17.63 -4.69 1.36
CA LEU A 93 -16.19 -5.00 1.31
C LEU A 93 -15.57 -5.05 2.70
N ASN A 94 -16.04 -4.18 3.62
CA ASN A 94 -15.58 -4.18 5.00
C ASN A 94 -15.98 -5.44 5.75
N ASP A 95 -17.22 -5.91 5.57
CA ASP A 95 -17.68 -7.18 6.15
C ASP A 95 -16.86 -8.36 5.64
N TRP A 96 -16.68 -8.45 4.33
CA TRP A 96 -15.86 -9.50 3.73
C TRP A 96 -14.42 -9.48 4.25
N SER A 97 -13.80 -8.29 4.30
CA SER A 97 -12.42 -8.14 4.77
C SER A 97 -12.26 -8.51 6.25
N HIS A 98 -13.24 -8.16 7.08
CA HIS A 98 -13.26 -8.55 8.48
C HIS A 98 -13.32 -10.06 8.64
N ASP A 99 -14.23 -10.74 7.94
CA ASP A 99 -14.39 -12.19 8.00
C ASP A 99 -13.14 -12.91 7.49
N PHE A 100 -12.53 -12.37 6.42
CA PHE A 100 -11.26 -12.88 5.89
C PHE A 100 -10.12 -12.76 6.92
N ALA A 101 -9.99 -11.60 7.58
CA ALA A 101 -8.97 -11.41 8.62
C ALA A 101 -9.22 -12.30 9.85
N ALA A 102 -10.47 -12.53 10.22
CA ALA A 102 -10.82 -13.45 11.32
C ALA A 102 -10.43 -14.91 11.03
N ALA A 103 -10.44 -15.31 9.75
CA ALA A 103 -10.05 -16.66 9.32
C ALA A 103 -8.52 -16.85 9.19
N HIS A 104 -7.76 -15.77 9.07
CA HIS A 104 -6.32 -15.81 8.76
C HIS A 104 -5.49 -14.94 9.73
N PRO A 105 -4.84 -15.52 10.76
CA PRO A 105 -4.15 -14.75 11.81
C PRO A 105 -3.05 -13.77 11.34
N GLN A 106 -2.46 -14.02 10.17
CA GLN A 106 -1.46 -13.13 9.57
C GLN A 106 -2.08 -11.91 8.87
N VAL A 107 -3.40 -11.88 8.68
CA VAL A 107 -4.09 -10.80 7.98
C VAL A 107 -4.49 -9.71 8.97
N LEU A 108 -4.05 -8.49 8.70
CA LEU A 108 -4.47 -7.31 9.44
C LEU A 108 -5.89 -6.92 9.00
N SER A 109 -6.81 -6.80 9.96
CA SER A 109 -8.17 -6.33 9.67
C SER A 109 -8.11 -4.97 8.98
N SER A 110 -8.64 -4.87 7.78
CA SER A 110 -8.66 -3.66 6.97
C SER A 110 -10.06 -3.33 6.49
N ALA A 111 -10.30 -2.06 6.21
CA ALA A 111 -11.58 -1.56 5.73
C ALA A 111 -11.37 -0.47 4.66
N THR A 112 -12.45 0.01 4.13
CA THR A 112 -12.47 1.07 3.12
C THR A 112 -13.65 2.00 3.33
N PHE A 113 -13.69 3.10 2.58
CA PHE A 113 -14.83 4.02 2.53
C PHE A 113 -14.95 4.69 1.17
N PHE A 114 -16.11 5.30 0.94
CA PHE A 114 -16.46 6.02 -0.27
C PHE A 114 -17.19 7.32 0.14
N PRO A 115 -17.16 8.42 -0.65
CA PRO A 115 -17.93 9.62 -0.35
C PRO A 115 -19.43 9.36 -0.55
N GLU A 116 -20.07 8.94 0.52
CA GLU A 116 -21.50 8.65 0.59
C GLU A 116 -22.02 8.96 2.00
N PRO A 117 -23.32 9.26 2.18
CA PRO A 117 -23.86 9.68 3.48
C PRO A 117 -23.67 8.67 4.61
N GLU A 118 -23.60 7.40 4.28
CA GLU A 118 -23.42 6.27 5.21
C GLU A 118 -21.97 6.08 5.69
N ALA A 119 -21.01 6.75 5.05
CA ALA A 119 -19.58 6.55 5.33
C ALA A 119 -19.18 6.72 6.80
N PRO A 120 -19.66 7.76 7.52
CA PRO A 120 -19.32 7.90 8.95
C PRO A 120 -19.82 6.73 9.80
N HIS A 121 -20.93 6.10 9.42
CA HIS A 121 -21.54 5.01 10.18
C HIS A 121 -20.70 3.73 10.03
N TYR A 122 -20.51 3.22 8.80
CA TYR A 122 -19.79 1.99 8.62
C TYR A 122 -18.29 2.11 8.92
N VAL A 123 -17.70 3.32 8.87
CA VAL A 123 -16.35 3.57 9.35
C VAL A 123 -16.26 3.45 10.88
N ALA A 124 -17.24 4.00 11.60
CA ALA A 124 -17.30 3.83 13.04
C ALA A 124 -17.46 2.35 13.45
N GLU A 125 -18.34 1.61 12.78
CA GLU A 125 -18.50 0.17 12.98
C GLU A 125 -17.21 -0.60 12.72
N ALA A 126 -16.48 -0.29 11.64
CA ALA A 126 -15.20 -0.92 11.35
C ALA A 126 -14.15 -0.65 12.45
N LEU A 127 -14.10 0.59 12.97
CA LEU A 127 -13.23 0.96 14.09
C LEU A 127 -13.59 0.20 15.36
N ASP A 128 -14.88 0.09 15.69
CA ASP A 128 -15.37 -0.65 16.86
C ASP A 128 -15.06 -2.16 16.76
N ARG A 129 -15.01 -2.71 15.54
CA ARG A 129 -14.59 -4.08 15.24
C ARG A 129 -13.06 -4.27 15.24
N GLY A 130 -12.30 -3.22 15.53
CA GLY A 130 -10.84 -3.28 15.68
C GLY A 130 -10.07 -3.27 14.36
N VAL A 131 -10.58 -2.60 13.33
CA VAL A 131 -9.84 -2.41 12.07
C VAL A 131 -8.49 -1.74 12.34
N ARG A 132 -7.45 -2.19 11.64
CA ARG A 132 -6.07 -1.74 11.83
C ARG A 132 -5.63 -0.72 10.77
N VAL A 133 -6.28 -0.72 9.62
CA VAL A 133 -5.93 0.14 8.48
C VAL A 133 -7.12 0.31 7.54
N PHE A 134 -7.26 1.50 6.97
CA PHE A 134 -8.17 1.75 5.87
C PHE A 134 -7.42 1.84 4.54
N LYS A 135 -8.10 1.50 3.45
CA LYS A 135 -7.62 1.71 2.08
C LYS A 135 -8.61 2.55 1.30
N VAL A 136 -8.10 3.52 0.56
CA VAL A 136 -8.86 4.20 -0.50
C VAL A 136 -8.03 4.33 -1.76
N HIS A 137 -8.72 4.36 -2.89
CA HIS A 137 -8.10 4.48 -4.21
C HIS A 137 -8.76 5.62 -4.98
N VAL A 138 -8.12 6.78 -4.98
CA VAL A 138 -8.69 8.02 -5.55
C VAL A 138 -9.01 7.88 -7.03
N GLN A 139 -8.11 7.28 -7.81
CA GLN A 139 -8.31 7.10 -9.24
C GLN A 139 -9.46 6.14 -9.55
N VAL A 140 -9.48 4.94 -8.94
CA VAL A 140 -10.52 3.92 -9.20
C VAL A 140 -11.88 4.37 -8.67
N GLY A 141 -11.90 5.02 -7.51
CA GLY A 141 -13.12 5.59 -6.94
C GLY A 141 -13.60 6.85 -7.65
N ALA A 142 -12.73 7.50 -8.44
CA ALA A 142 -13.00 8.74 -9.17
C ALA A 142 -13.63 9.84 -8.28
N PHE A 143 -13.12 10.01 -7.06
CA PHE A 143 -13.64 10.99 -6.10
C PHE A 143 -12.56 11.95 -5.59
N ASP A 144 -12.98 13.14 -5.20
CA ASP A 144 -12.12 14.10 -4.51
C ASP A 144 -11.96 13.67 -3.04
N PRO A 145 -10.74 13.43 -2.54
CA PRO A 145 -10.52 13.11 -1.14
C PRO A 145 -10.95 14.25 -0.19
N ARG A 146 -11.20 15.45 -0.73
CA ARG A 146 -11.71 16.62 0.00
C ARG A 146 -13.23 16.75 -0.02
N ASP A 147 -13.97 15.76 -0.57
CA ASP A 147 -15.42 15.77 -0.61
C ASP A 147 -15.97 16.00 0.83
N PRO A 148 -16.89 16.95 1.03
CA PRO A 148 -17.47 17.25 2.36
C PRO A 148 -18.12 16.05 3.05
N LEU A 149 -18.61 15.06 2.31
CA LEU A 149 -19.13 13.81 2.88
C LEU A 149 -18.06 13.00 3.63
N LEU A 150 -16.79 13.20 3.30
CA LEU A 150 -15.67 12.52 3.95
C LEU A 150 -15.09 13.30 5.14
N ASP A 151 -15.46 14.57 5.36
CA ASP A 151 -14.90 15.34 6.49
C ASP A 151 -15.12 14.67 7.85
N PRO A 152 -16.30 14.11 8.18
CA PRO A 152 -16.48 13.37 9.44
C PRO A 152 -15.63 12.11 9.53
N VAL A 153 -15.41 11.43 8.40
CA VAL A 153 -14.56 10.22 8.31
C VAL A 153 -13.10 10.58 8.58
N TRP A 154 -12.58 11.59 7.88
CA TRP A 154 -11.21 12.05 8.08
C TRP A 154 -10.95 12.56 9.49
N ALA A 155 -11.90 13.33 10.07
CA ALA A 155 -11.81 13.79 11.43
C ALA A 155 -11.72 12.62 12.42
N ARG A 156 -12.56 11.59 12.25
CA ARG A 156 -12.56 10.40 13.10
C ARG A 156 -11.25 9.60 12.98
N LEU A 157 -10.73 9.41 11.76
CA LEU A 157 -9.47 8.72 11.54
C LEU A 157 -8.26 9.50 12.08
N ALA A 158 -8.29 10.84 11.99
CA ALA A 158 -7.26 11.69 12.59
C ALA A 158 -7.29 11.63 14.14
N GLU A 159 -8.47 11.47 14.74
CA GLU A 159 -8.69 11.35 16.18
C GLU A 159 -8.21 10.00 16.70
N THR A 160 -8.58 8.90 16.05
CA THR A 160 -8.19 7.54 16.44
C THR A 160 -6.74 7.21 16.08
N GLY A 161 -6.13 7.96 15.16
CA GLY A 161 -4.79 7.67 14.63
C GLY A 161 -4.73 6.40 13.76
N THR A 162 -5.88 5.92 13.27
CA THR A 162 -5.93 4.74 12.40
C THR A 162 -5.36 5.11 11.03
N PRO A 163 -4.35 4.37 10.52
CA PRO A 163 -3.71 4.68 9.26
C PRO A 163 -4.61 4.44 8.05
N VAL A 164 -4.41 5.24 7.01
CA VAL A 164 -5.07 5.08 5.72
C VAL A 164 -4.02 4.90 4.63
N VAL A 165 -4.00 3.76 3.96
CA VAL A 165 -3.24 3.55 2.73
C VAL A 165 -4.04 4.17 1.59
N ILE A 166 -3.47 5.19 0.95
CA ILE A 166 -4.16 5.95 -0.08
C ILE A 166 -3.40 5.92 -1.41
N HIS A 167 -4.05 5.39 -2.45
CA HIS A 167 -3.54 5.50 -3.82
C HIS A 167 -4.03 6.83 -4.39
N CYS A 168 -3.14 7.81 -4.42
CA CYS A 168 -3.43 9.18 -4.80
C CYS A 168 -2.42 9.78 -5.81
N GLY A 169 -1.31 9.11 -6.11
CA GLY A 169 -0.44 9.47 -7.23
C GLY A 169 -1.14 9.33 -8.58
N SER A 170 -0.63 9.99 -9.61
CA SER A 170 -1.25 9.99 -10.94
C SER A 170 -0.91 8.77 -11.80
N GLY A 171 -0.02 7.89 -11.34
CA GLY A 171 0.32 6.68 -12.08
C GLY A 171 -0.66 5.53 -11.84
N PRO A 172 -0.79 4.57 -12.78
CA PRO A 172 -0.30 4.63 -14.15
C PRO A 172 -1.16 5.51 -15.08
N LEU A 173 -2.36 5.93 -14.65
CA LEU A 173 -3.25 6.84 -15.37
C LEU A 173 -3.67 7.99 -14.47
N ARG A 174 -3.57 9.19 -14.99
CA ARG A 174 -4.01 10.38 -14.27
C ARG A 174 -5.53 10.43 -14.16
N GLY A 175 -6.04 10.50 -12.92
CA GLY A 175 -7.42 10.82 -12.61
C GLY A 175 -7.62 12.31 -12.34
N GLU A 176 -8.86 12.77 -12.33
CA GLU A 176 -9.21 14.17 -12.06
C GLU A 176 -8.72 14.65 -10.68
N HIS A 177 -8.79 13.78 -9.68
CA HIS A 177 -8.48 14.10 -8.29
C HIS A 177 -7.16 13.49 -7.78
N THR A 178 -6.33 12.92 -8.69
CA THR A 178 -5.02 12.38 -8.35
C THR A 178 -3.94 13.47 -8.30
N GLY A 179 -2.82 13.14 -7.70
CA GLY A 179 -1.66 14.03 -7.54
C GLY A 179 -1.59 14.71 -6.16
N PRO A 180 -0.55 15.50 -5.91
CA PRO A 180 -0.25 16.04 -4.58
C PRO A 180 -1.20 17.16 -4.13
N ALA A 181 -1.81 17.92 -5.05
CA ALA A 181 -2.63 19.08 -4.68
C ALA A 181 -3.89 18.72 -3.87
N PRO A 182 -4.71 17.69 -4.22
CA PRO A 182 -5.81 17.26 -3.37
C PRO A 182 -5.36 16.77 -1.99
N MET A 183 -4.20 16.10 -1.92
CA MET A 183 -3.64 15.59 -0.67
C MET A 183 -3.13 16.71 0.23
N THR A 184 -2.52 17.74 -0.34
CA THR A 184 -2.14 18.96 0.39
C THR A 184 -3.35 19.59 1.04
N GLY A 185 -4.43 19.83 0.28
CA GLY A 185 -5.67 20.41 0.81
C GLY A 185 -6.35 19.55 1.87
N LEU A 186 -6.29 18.21 1.76
CA LEU A 186 -6.76 17.29 2.79
C LEU A 186 -5.95 17.42 4.07
N LEU A 187 -4.63 17.40 3.98
CA LEU A 187 -3.72 17.49 5.14
C LEU A 187 -3.75 18.87 5.81
N GLU A 188 -4.02 19.94 5.07
CA GLU A 188 -4.24 21.28 5.66
C GLU A 188 -5.49 21.32 6.55
N ARG A 189 -6.56 20.60 6.19
CA ARG A 189 -7.77 20.47 7.01
C ARG A 189 -7.61 19.45 8.15
N HIS A 190 -6.89 18.36 7.91
CA HIS A 190 -6.71 17.25 8.84
C HIS A 190 -5.22 16.91 9.08
N PRO A 191 -4.42 17.81 9.69
CA PRO A 191 -2.95 17.64 9.78
C PRO A 191 -2.50 16.48 10.68
N ARG A 192 -3.42 15.89 11.43
CA ARG A 192 -3.12 14.72 12.28
C ARG A 192 -3.47 13.38 11.66
N LEU A 193 -3.95 13.37 10.40
CA LEU A 193 -4.19 12.13 9.67
C LEU A 193 -2.92 11.29 9.58
N GLN A 194 -3.05 9.99 9.83
CA GLN A 194 -2.00 9.02 9.61
C GLN A 194 -2.18 8.43 8.21
N LEU A 195 -1.44 8.96 7.25
CA LEU A 195 -1.52 8.53 5.86
C LEU A 195 -0.32 7.66 5.47
N VAL A 196 -0.57 6.65 4.66
CA VAL A 196 0.45 5.91 3.92
C VAL A 196 0.19 6.17 2.44
N ILE A 197 1.02 7.00 1.83
CA ILE A 197 0.95 7.31 0.40
C ILE A 197 1.46 6.09 -0.37
N ALA A 198 0.56 5.46 -1.11
CA ALA A 198 0.86 4.29 -1.91
C ALA A 198 1.85 4.60 -3.04
N HIS A 199 2.74 3.65 -3.38
CA HIS A 199 3.70 3.76 -4.48
C HIS A 199 4.62 5.00 -4.40
N LEU A 200 4.96 5.47 -3.19
CA LEU A 200 5.64 6.77 -2.99
C LEU A 200 4.94 7.97 -3.69
N GLY A 201 3.67 7.83 -4.07
CA GLY A 201 2.94 8.86 -4.81
C GLY A 201 3.30 8.98 -6.29
N MET A 202 3.81 7.92 -6.88
CA MET A 202 4.24 7.78 -8.28
C MET A 202 3.24 8.39 -9.29
N PRO A 203 3.67 9.17 -10.27
CA PRO A 203 5.06 9.59 -10.56
C PRO A 203 5.50 10.89 -9.87
N GLU A 204 4.64 11.54 -9.07
CA GLU A 204 4.93 12.80 -8.39
C GLU A 204 5.73 12.58 -7.09
N TYR A 205 6.80 11.77 -7.18
CA TYR A 205 7.63 11.36 -6.03
C TYR A 205 8.13 12.53 -5.19
N ARG A 206 8.64 13.58 -5.83
CA ARG A 206 9.25 14.75 -5.16
C ARG A 206 8.24 15.49 -4.30
N GLU A 207 7.05 15.73 -4.83
CA GLU A 207 5.99 16.45 -4.14
C GLU A 207 5.43 15.63 -2.97
N PHE A 208 5.37 14.30 -3.09
CA PHE A 208 4.96 13.43 -1.99
C PHE A 208 6.06 13.27 -0.94
N LEU A 209 7.35 13.33 -1.31
CA LEU A 209 8.44 13.49 -0.34
C LEU A 209 8.31 14.81 0.42
N ASP A 210 7.97 15.94 -0.25
CA ASP A 210 7.71 17.22 0.42
C ASP A 210 6.59 17.11 1.46
N LEU A 211 5.50 16.40 1.13
CA LEU A 211 4.41 16.16 2.07
C LEU A 211 4.86 15.30 3.27
N ALA A 212 5.64 14.25 3.02
CA ALA A 212 6.16 13.40 4.08
C ALA A 212 7.16 14.14 4.98
N GLU A 213 7.94 15.08 4.45
CA GLU A 213 8.84 15.94 5.25
C GLU A 213 8.06 16.96 6.09
N ARG A 214 6.98 17.52 5.52
CA ARG A 214 6.17 18.55 6.18
C ARG A 214 5.24 17.99 7.27
N TYR A 215 4.70 16.77 7.09
CA TYR A 215 3.71 16.17 7.98
C TYR A 215 4.27 14.90 8.63
N GLU A 216 4.49 14.91 9.92
CA GLU A 216 5.12 13.81 10.66
C GLU A 216 4.38 12.46 10.56
N ARG A 217 3.06 12.50 10.34
CA ARG A 217 2.20 11.30 10.23
C ARG A 217 1.96 10.84 8.79
N VAL A 218 2.66 11.44 7.83
CA VAL A 218 2.64 10.97 6.45
C VAL A 218 3.78 9.98 6.24
N HIS A 219 3.42 8.78 5.85
CA HIS A 219 4.30 7.67 5.49
C HIS A 219 4.22 7.42 3.99
N LEU A 220 5.17 6.70 3.46
CA LEU A 220 5.28 6.32 2.06
C LEU A 220 5.42 4.80 1.98
N ASP A 221 4.68 4.12 1.11
CA ASP A 221 4.98 2.71 0.86
C ASP A 221 5.76 2.51 -0.44
N THR A 222 6.53 1.44 -0.47
CA THR A 222 7.46 1.14 -1.57
C THR A 222 6.82 0.32 -2.69
N THR A 223 5.52 0.20 -2.70
CA THR A 223 4.80 -0.61 -3.69
C THR A 223 5.23 -0.28 -5.11
N MET A 224 5.75 -1.28 -5.83
CA MET A 224 6.29 -1.20 -7.18
C MET A 224 7.46 -0.22 -7.39
N PHE A 225 7.82 0.57 -6.37
CA PHE A 225 8.85 1.59 -6.45
C PHE A 225 10.23 1.02 -6.78
N ALA A 226 10.96 1.71 -7.66
CA ALA A 226 12.32 1.41 -8.09
C ALA A 226 12.52 0.02 -8.76
N THR A 227 11.44 -0.70 -9.08
CA THR A 227 11.53 -1.94 -9.87
C THR A 227 11.85 -1.64 -11.32
N ASP A 228 12.46 -2.59 -12.02
CA ASP A 228 12.78 -2.43 -13.45
C ASP A 228 11.54 -2.15 -14.30
N PHE A 229 10.39 -2.68 -13.87
CA PHE A 229 9.11 -2.41 -14.52
C PHE A 229 8.72 -0.93 -14.40
N THR A 230 8.77 -0.38 -13.19
CA THR A 230 8.32 1.00 -12.91
C THR A 230 9.30 2.04 -13.40
N GLU A 231 10.62 1.79 -13.27
CA GLU A 231 11.66 2.72 -13.72
C GLU A 231 11.62 2.99 -15.24
N ARG A 232 11.12 2.06 -16.03
CA ARG A 232 10.89 2.29 -17.47
C ARG A 232 9.74 3.22 -17.78
N LEU A 233 8.74 3.29 -16.90
CA LEU A 233 7.49 4.05 -17.13
C LEU A 233 7.48 5.38 -16.37
N MET A 234 7.96 5.36 -15.15
CA MET A 234 7.90 6.46 -14.18
C MET A 234 9.16 6.44 -13.31
N PRO A 235 10.32 6.86 -13.88
CA PRO A 235 11.61 6.77 -13.18
C PRO A 235 11.67 7.69 -11.96
N PHE A 236 12.32 7.19 -10.91
CA PHE A 236 12.64 7.99 -9.73
C PHE A 236 13.93 8.80 -9.95
N ASP A 237 13.92 10.08 -9.59
CA ASP A 237 15.13 10.92 -9.67
C ASP A 237 16.16 10.46 -8.59
N PRO A 238 17.33 9.95 -9.00
CA PRO A 238 18.37 9.55 -8.05
C PRO A 238 18.82 10.68 -7.11
N GLY A 239 18.61 11.95 -7.50
CA GLY A 239 18.91 13.13 -6.68
C GLY A 239 18.05 13.22 -5.41
N ASP A 240 16.87 12.59 -5.39
CA ASP A 240 16.00 12.55 -4.22
C ASP A 240 16.29 11.36 -3.27
N ARG A 241 17.24 10.46 -3.62
CA ARG A 241 17.63 9.31 -2.78
C ARG A 241 18.06 9.69 -1.35
N PRO A 242 18.84 10.78 -1.12
CA PRO A 242 19.18 11.20 0.23
C PRO A 242 17.96 11.57 1.09
N ARG A 243 16.90 12.15 0.48
CA ARG A 243 15.65 12.48 1.16
C ARG A 243 14.92 11.21 1.60
N LEU A 244 14.86 10.22 0.70
CA LEU A 244 14.29 8.91 1.03
C LEU A 244 15.04 8.23 2.18
N GLY A 245 16.38 8.35 2.21
CA GLY A 245 17.21 7.89 3.32
C GLY A 245 16.91 8.61 4.64
N ALA A 246 16.72 9.93 4.60
CA ALA A 246 16.37 10.75 5.76
C ALA A 246 14.96 10.41 6.32
N LEU A 247 14.04 9.99 5.46
CA LEU A 247 12.70 9.53 5.81
C LEU A 247 12.64 8.05 6.24
N ARG A 248 13.78 7.41 6.54
CA ARG A 248 13.90 5.97 6.87
C ARG A 248 12.76 5.45 7.74
N ASP A 249 12.41 6.15 8.81
CA ASP A 249 11.45 5.67 9.80
C ASP A 249 9.98 5.84 9.37
N ARG A 250 9.74 6.37 8.16
CA ARG A 250 8.41 6.62 7.57
C ARG A 250 8.20 5.94 6.21
N VAL A 251 9.18 5.18 5.73
CA VAL A 251 9.04 4.36 4.53
C VAL A 251 8.68 2.94 4.93
N LEU A 252 7.72 2.33 4.25
CA LEU A 252 7.11 1.04 4.58
C LEU A 252 7.22 0.09 3.39
N LEU A 253 7.46 -1.19 3.63
CA LEU A 253 7.38 -2.19 2.56
C LEU A 253 5.93 -2.34 2.08
N GLY A 254 5.72 -2.13 0.79
CA GLY A 254 4.53 -2.52 0.07
C GLY A 254 4.89 -3.24 -1.23
N SER A 255 4.07 -4.19 -1.67
CA SER A 255 4.34 -4.97 -2.88
C SER A 255 3.31 -4.79 -3.99
N ASP A 256 2.04 -4.60 -3.69
CA ASP A 256 0.88 -4.74 -4.58
C ASP A 256 0.54 -6.20 -4.95
N PHE A 257 1.08 -7.14 -4.17
CA PHE A 257 0.75 -8.56 -4.34
C PHE A 257 -0.79 -8.76 -4.29
N PRO A 258 -1.39 -9.54 -5.17
CA PRO A 258 -0.81 -10.46 -6.15
C PRO A 258 -0.71 -9.87 -7.57
N SER A 259 -1.11 -8.61 -7.79
CA SER A 259 -1.33 -8.05 -9.12
C SER A 259 -0.09 -7.45 -9.77
N ILE A 260 1.11 -7.77 -9.25
CA ILE A 260 2.40 -7.33 -9.78
C ILE A 260 2.83 -8.14 -11.01
N PRO A 261 3.55 -7.50 -11.99
CA PRO A 261 3.99 -8.17 -13.22
C PRO A 261 5.38 -8.82 -13.13
N TYR A 262 5.88 -9.05 -11.90
CA TYR A 262 7.21 -9.59 -11.62
C TYR A 262 7.19 -10.42 -10.31
N PRO A 263 8.23 -11.27 -10.07
CA PRO A 263 8.37 -11.99 -8.79
C PRO A 263 8.50 -11.02 -7.62
N TYR A 264 7.98 -11.38 -6.45
CA TYR A 264 8.06 -10.57 -5.22
C TYR A 264 9.51 -10.17 -4.86
N ALA A 265 10.46 -11.06 -5.12
CA ALA A 265 11.89 -10.82 -4.96
C ALA A 265 12.37 -9.54 -5.65
N GLU A 266 11.84 -9.20 -6.83
CA GLU A 266 12.22 -8.00 -7.58
C GLU A 266 11.95 -6.71 -6.77
N GLN A 267 10.85 -6.64 -6.00
CA GLN A 267 10.59 -5.51 -5.12
C GLN A 267 11.69 -5.34 -4.08
N LEU A 268 12.12 -6.43 -3.45
CA LEU A 268 13.17 -6.39 -2.42
C LEU A 268 14.54 -6.10 -3.03
N ALA A 269 14.84 -6.67 -4.19
CA ALA A 269 16.07 -6.40 -4.94
C ALA A 269 16.13 -4.92 -5.38
N ALA A 270 15.02 -4.35 -5.83
CA ALA A 270 14.92 -2.94 -6.17
C ALA A 270 15.25 -2.03 -4.98
N LEU A 271 14.72 -2.34 -3.80
CA LEU A 271 15.01 -1.59 -2.58
C LEU A 271 16.49 -1.73 -2.16
N ALA A 272 17.08 -2.91 -2.29
CA ALA A 272 18.50 -3.13 -2.02
C ALA A 272 19.41 -2.32 -2.97
N ARG A 273 19.04 -2.21 -4.26
CA ARG A 273 19.75 -1.41 -5.26
C ARG A 273 19.78 0.09 -4.98
N LEU A 274 18.90 0.59 -4.10
CA LEU A 274 18.95 1.99 -3.65
C LEU A 274 20.21 2.32 -2.85
N ASP A 275 20.88 1.31 -2.31
CA ASP A 275 22.13 1.45 -1.52
C ASP A 275 22.00 2.45 -0.35
N LEU A 276 20.88 2.37 0.37
CA LEU A 276 20.60 3.18 1.58
C LEU A 276 21.05 2.49 2.87
N GLY A 277 21.64 1.30 2.77
CA GLY A 277 22.21 0.53 3.86
C GLY A 277 21.24 -0.42 4.57
N ASP A 278 21.81 -1.40 5.29
CA ASP A 278 21.06 -2.46 5.95
C ASP A 278 20.08 -1.94 7.02
N ASP A 279 20.41 -0.87 7.73
CA ASP A 279 19.52 -0.27 8.73
C ASP A 279 18.26 0.35 8.09
N TRP A 280 18.39 0.90 6.89
CA TRP A 280 17.24 1.38 6.13
C TRP A 280 16.36 0.21 5.69
N LEU A 281 16.98 -0.86 5.17
CA LEU A 281 16.25 -2.08 4.78
C LEU A 281 15.51 -2.69 5.98
N ARG A 282 16.15 -2.82 7.14
CA ARG A 282 15.51 -3.32 8.36
C ARG A 282 14.30 -2.49 8.76
N ALA A 283 14.44 -1.17 8.71
CA ALA A 283 13.35 -0.25 9.02
C ALA A 283 12.17 -0.45 8.07
N VAL A 284 12.42 -0.46 6.76
CA VAL A 284 11.38 -0.56 5.72
C VAL A 284 10.72 -1.93 5.70
N LEU A 285 11.51 -3.01 5.72
CA LEU A 285 11.00 -4.37 5.53
C LEU A 285 10.23 -4.90 6.75
N TRP A 286 10.51 -4.36 7.94
CA TRP A 286 9.90 -4.87 9.17
C TRP A 286 9.51 -3.76 10.15
N HIS A 287 10.47 -2.98 10.68
CA HIS A 287 10.26 -2.20 11.89
C HIS A 287 9.17 -1.13 11.75
N ASN A 288 9.11 -0.46 10.62
CA ASN A 288 8.14 0.62 10.40
C ASN A 288 6.71 0.07 10.27
N GLY A 289 6.52 -0.98 9.48
CA GLY A 289 5.22 -1.64 9.34
C GLY A 289 4.76 -2.26 10.67
N ALA A 290 5.67 -2.94 11.37
CA ALA A 290 5.38 -3.54 12.67
C ALA A 290 4.96 -2.49 13.71
N ARG A 291 5.66 -1.36 13.76
CA ARG A 291 5.31 -0.24 14.64
C ARG A 291 3.97 0.39 14.28
N LEU A 292 3.75 0.68 12.99
CA LEU A 292 2.54 1.35 12.51
C LEU A 292 1.28 0.52 12.77
N PHE A 293 1.36 -0.78 12.52
CA PHE A 293 0.23 -1.70 12.66
C PHE A 293 0.24 -2.49 13.98
N GLY A 294 1.19 -2.25 14.89
CA GLY A 294 1.28 -2.92 16.18
C GLY A 294 1.46 -4.44 16.04
N VAL A 295 2.30 -4.88 15.09
CA VAL A 295 2.66 -6.29 14.88
C VAL A 295 3.75 -6.65 15.87
N ALA A 296 3.54 -7.69 16.66
CA ALA A 296 4.58 -8.21 17.57
C ALA A 296 5.68 -8.93 16.79
N ALA A 297 6.93 -8.84 17.31
CA ALA A 297 8.08 -9.53 16.74
C ALA A 297 8.05 -11.04 17.00
#